data_7525141b4cb13ef0cc0581e6284aca6d
#
_entry.id   7525141b4cb13ef0cc0581e6284aca6d
#
_cell.length_a   1.000
_cell.length_b   1.000
_cell.length_c   1.000
_cell.angle_alpha   90.00
_cell.angle_beta   90.00
_cell.angle_gamma   90.00
#
_symmetry.space_group_name_H-M   'P 1'
#
loop_
_entity.id
_entity.type
_entity.pdbx_description
1 polymer ?
#
loop_
_entity_poly.entity_id
_entity_poly.type
_entity_poly.pdbx_seq_one_letter_code
_entity_poly.pdbx_strand_id
1 'polypeptide(L)'
;ELELWKWDDEISQSRQKYEQIYRSREPQYVYHVDSKKCVLVAPSHMTNIYSPTCDEYNYVIIGDETPYRKLTDWRDGDAADYYLVSLETGDRKLVFPDLCERPVWSPNGKYVLFYHGKKKAWYKLEPVSGELTDISAAIGFPVYNEEHDLPKPANSYGIAGWMAEGNEVVLYD
;
A
#
# COMPACT_ATOMS: atom_id res chain seq x y z
N GLU A 1 -15.37 -4.94 -33.36
CA GLU A 1 -14.25 -4.72 -32.41
C GLU A 1 -13.33 -5.93 -32.51
N LEU A 2 -12.03 -5.72 -32.76
CA LEU A 2 -11.05 -6.81 -32.87
C LEU A 2 -10.47 -7.07 -31.49
N GLU A 3 -10.65 -8.29 -30.96
CA GLU A 3 -10.02 -8.74 -29.73
C GLU A 3 -8.78 -9.57 -30.07
N LEU A 4 -7.61 -9.08 -29.66
CA LEU A 4 -6.34 -9.77 -29.80
C LEU A 4 -5.96 -10.43 -28.47
N TRP A 5 -5.94 -11.76 -28.44
CA TRP A 5 -5.48 -12.53 -27.29
C TRP A 5 -4.01 -12.89 -27.51
N LYS A 6 -3.15 -12.43 -26.58
CA LYS A 6 -1.74 -12.78 -26.58
C LYS A 6 -1.43 -13.62 -25.37
N TRP A 7 -0.60 -14.63 -25.55
CA TRP A 7 -0.16 -15.51 -24.46
C TRP A 7 0.71 -14.81 -23.40
N ASP A 8 1.32 -13.67 -23.77
CA ASP A 8 2.18 -12.86 -22.92
C ASP A 8 1.47 -11.67 -22.28
N ASP A 9 0.15 -11.55 -22.46
CA ASP A 9 -0.65 -10.50 -21.81
C ASP A 9 -0.51 -10.60 -20.27
N GLU A 10 -0.35 -9.45 -19.62
CA GLU A 10 -0.17 -9.38 -18.16
C GLU A 10 -1.43 -9.79 -17.39
N ILE A 11 -2.58 -9.57 -17.96
CA ILE A 11 -3.90 -9.86 -17.38
C ILE A 11 -4.85 -10.39 -18.47
N SER A 12 -5.83 -11.19 -18.05
CA SER A 12 -6.83 -11.74 -18.98
C SER A 12 -7.61 -10.64 -19.70
N GLN A 13 -8.06 -10.91 -20.91
CA GLN A 13 -8.81 -9.96 -21.76
C GLN A 13 -10.08 -9.43 -21.08
N SER A 14 -10.82 -10.28 -20.38
CA SER A 14 -12.00 -9.88 -19.61
C SER A 14 -11.65 -8.85 -18.53
N ARG A 15 -10.53 -9.04 -17.85
CA ARG A 15 -10.03 -8.12 -16.84
C ARG A 15 -9.47 -6.85 -17.44
N GLN A 16 -8.78 -6.92 -18.59
CA GLN A 16 -8.31 -5.72 -19.33
C GLN A 16 -9.48 -4.79 -19.68
N LYS A 17 -10.59 -5.34 -20.17
CA LYS A 17 -11.79 -4.56 -20.47
C LYS A 17 -12.36 -3.88 -19.24
N TYR A 18 -12.44 -4.61 -18.12
CA TYR A 18 -12.93 -4.07 -16.85
C TYR A 18 -12.01 -2.95 -16.33
N GLU A 19 -10.69 -3.16 -16.34
CA GLU A 19 -9.71 -2.19 -15.84
C GLU A 19 -9.62 -0.92 -16.68
N GLN A 20 -9.77 -1.02 -18.01
CA GLN A 20 -9.83 0.16 -18.91
C GLN A 20 -10.96 1.12 -18.55
N ILE A 21 -12.09 0.59 -18.05
CA ILE A 21 -13.27 1.40 -17.72
C ILE A 21 -13.09 2.13 -16.37
N TYR A 22 -12.35 1.54 -15.42
CA TYR A 22 -12.35 2.00 -14.03
C TYR A 22 -11.03 2.56 -13.52
N ARG A 23 -9.92 2.43 -14.24
CA ARG A 23 -8.61 2.92 -13.80
C ARG A 23 -8.10 4.03 -14.71
N SER A 24 -8.20 5.29 -14.23
CA SER A 24 -7.34 6.35 -14.74
C SER A 24 -5.88 6.01 -14.40
N ARG A 25 -5.02 5.98 -15.41
CA ARG A 25 -3.58 5.74 -15.26
C ARG A 25 -2.79 7.03 -15.50
N GLU A 26 -3.34 8.14 -15.06
CA GLU A 26 -2.68 9.43 -15.19
C GLU A 26 -1.66 9.63 -14.08
N PRO A 27 -0.48 10.16 -14.40
CA PRO A 27 0.51 10.48 -13.38
C PRO A 27 0.00 11.59 -12.47
N GLN A 28 0.35 11.52 -11.18
CA GLN A 28 -0.10 12.49 -10.19
C GLN A 28 1.06 13.36 -9.71
N TYR A 29 0.79 14.64 -9.60
CA TYR A 29 1.78 15.65 -9.22
C TYR A 29 1.28 16.46 -8.03
N VAL A 30 2.24 16.92 -7.21
CA VAL A 30 2.02 17.99 -6.23
C VAL A 30 2.58 19.29 -6.80
N TYR A 31 1.80 20.36 -6.76
CA TYR A 31 2.24 21.69 -7.11
C TYR A 31 2.36 22.54 -5.85
N HIS A 32 3.58 22.96 -5.53
CA HIS A 32 3.87 23.85 -4.41
C HIS A 32 3.61 25.29 -4.83
N VAL A 33 2.55 25.89 -4.32
CA VAL A 33 2.06 27.23 -4.76
C VAL A 33 3.10 28.31 -4.54
N ASP A 34 3.75 28.33 -3.36
CA ASP A 34 4.71 29.34 -2.98
C ASP A 34 6.02 29.26 -3.78
N SER A 35 6.59 28.07 -3.91
CA SER A 35 7.84 27.85 -4.65
C SER A 35 7.63 27.65 -6.15
N LYS A 36 6.40 27.55 -6.63
CA LYS A 36 6.01 27.27 -8.01
C LYS A 36 6.67 25.98 -8.57
N LYS A 37 6.98 25.04 -7.69
CA LYS A 37 7.61 23.76 -8.04
C LYS A 37 6.55 22.70 -8.26
N CYS A 38 6.70 21.94 -9.35
CA CYS A 38 5.87 20.76 -9.63
C CYS A 38 6.68 19.49 -9.39
N VAL A 39 6.15 18.56 -8.58
CA VAL A 39 6.82 17.32 -8.18
C VAL A 39 5.98 16.14 -8.60
N LEU A 40 6.56 15.19 -9.35
CA LEU A 40 5.89 13.93 -9.70
C LEU A 40 5.85 13.01 -8.48
N VAL A 41 4.65 12.75 -7.98
CA VAL A 41 4.41 11.86 -6.84
C VAL A 41 4.20 10.43 -7.30
N ALA A 42 3.23 10.20 -8.20
CA ALA A 42 2.91 8.88 -8.70
C ALA A 42 2.95 8.84 -10.23
N PRO A 43 3.83 8.01 -10.82
CA PRO A 43 3.81 7.75 -12.26
C PRO A 43 2.58 6.93 -12.64
N SER A 44 2.24 6.91 -13.93
CA SER A 44 1.01 6.29 -14.46
C SER A 44 0.82 4.80 -14.14
N HIS A 45 1.88 4.07 -13.82
CA HIS A 45 1.83 2.65 -13.43
C HIS A 45 1.68 2.43 -11.91
N MET A 46 1.85 3.49 -11.09
CA MET A 46 1.75 3.46 -9.62
C MET A 46 0.61 4.37 -9.15
N THR A 47 -0.63 4.03 -9.48
CA THR A 47 -1.78 4.92 -9.24
C THR A 47 -2.42 4.79 -7.85
N ASN A 48 -2.02 3.79 -7.07
CA ASN A 48 -2.56 3.58 -5.74
C ASN A 48 -1.80 4.45 -4.73
N ILE A 49 -2.37 5.61 -4.40
CA ILE A 49 -1.83 6.53 -3.40
C ILE A 49 -2.60 6.39 -2.10
N TYR A 50 -1.85 6.25 -1.02
CA TYR A 50 -2.36 6.21 0.35
C TYR A 50 -1.80 7.42 1.09
N SER A 51 -2.67 8.38 1.41
CA SER A 51 -2.34 9.60 2.13
C SER A 51 -2.89 9.57 3.56
N PRO A 52 -2.27 10.31 4.49
CA PRO A 52 -2.89 10.56 5.79
C PRO A 52 -4.20 11.33 5.65
N THR A 53 -5.02 11.29 6.70
CA THR A 53 -6.28 12.05 6.78
C THR A 53 -6.10 13.42 7.44
N CYS A 54 -4.92 13.74 7.96
CA CYS A 54 -4.61 15.05 8.52
C CYS A 54 -4.37 16.10 7.42
N ASP A 55 -4.49 17.38 7.77
CA ASP A 55 -4.38 18.49 6.81
C ASP A 55 -2.95 18.77 6.36
N GLU A 56 -1.95 18.42 7.20
CA GLU A 56 -0.55 18.68 6.92
C GLU A 56 0.26 17.38 6.91
N TYR A 57 0.85 17.06 5.76
CA TYR A 57 1.75 15.92 5.61
C TYR A 57 2.75 16.12 4.47
N ASN A 58 3.93 15.56 4.62
CA ASN A 58 5.03 15.67 3.65
C ASN A 58 5.34 14.37 2.92
N TYR A 59 4.67 13.29 3.30
CA TYR A 59 4.89 11.95 2.74
C TYR A 59 3.58 11.26 2.42
N VAL A 60 3.63 10.42 1.39
CA VAL A 60 2.55 9.49 1.05
C VAL A 60 3.15 8.11 0.79
N ILE A 61 2.30 7.07 0.84
CA ILE A 61 2.67 5.74 0.36
C ILE A 61 2.05 5.54 -1.02
N ILE A 62 2.84 5.02 -1.95
CA ILE A 62 2.33 4.57 -3.24
C ILE A 62 2.55 3.08 -3.41
N GLY A 63 1.63 2.42 -4.10
CA GLY A 63 1.71 0.99 -4.41
C GLY A 63 1.99 0.77 -5.90
N ASP A 64 2.96 -0.10 -6.20
CA ASP A 64 3.24 -0.61 -7.54
C ASP A 64 2.81 -2.08 -7.64
N GLU A 65 1.73 -2.32 -8.36
CA GLU A 65 1.21 -3.66 -8.65
C GLU A 65 1.86 -4.29 -9.88
N THR A 66 2.62 -3.52 -10.66
CA THR A 66 3.17 -3.94 -11.95
C THR A 66 3.97 -5.25 -11.88
N PRO A 67 4.83 -5.48 -10.86
CA PRO A 67 5.61 -6.71 -10.77
C PRO A 67 4.75 -7.97 -10.57
N TYR A 68 3.51 -7.80 -10.07
CA TYR A 68 2.63 -8.90 -9.67
C TYR A 68 1.45 -9.13 -10.59
N ARG A 69 1.22 -8.28 -11.59
CA ARG A 69 0.05 -8.32 -12.48
C ARG A 69 -0.15 -9.67 -13.16
N LYS A 70 0.91 -10.30 -13.65
CA LYS A 70 0.84 -11.64 -14.26
C LYS A 70 0.41 -12.73 -13.30
N LEU A 71 0.57 -12.51 -12.01
CA LEU A 71 0.22 -13.46 -10.96
C LEU A 71 -1.18 -13.22 -10.39
N THR A 72 -1.85 -12.14 -10.74
CA THR A 72 -3.11 -11.74 -10.10
C THR A 72 -4.24 -12.76 -10.32
N ASP A 73 -4.30 -13.38 -11.50
CA ASP A 73 -5.29 -14.42 -11.80
C ASP A 73 -4.97 -15.77 -11.11
N TRP A 74 -3.76 -15.94 -10.58
CA TRP A 74 -3.27 -17.17 -9.92
C TRP A 74 -3.06 -16.98 -8.41
N ARG A 75 -2.94 -15.74 -7.95
CA ARG A 75 -2.86 -15.36 -6.54
C ARG A 75 -4.22 -14.88 -6.10
N ASP A 76 -4.65 -15.31 -4.96
CA ASP A 76 -5.81 -14.72 -4.31
C ASP A 76 -5.38 -13.39 -3.64
N GLY A 77 -5.66 -12.27 -4.32
CA GLY A 77 -5.36 -10.92 -3.89
C GLY A 77 -4.32 -10.18 -4.74
N ASP A 78 -4.49 -8.88 -4.84
CA ASP A 78 -3.57 -7.97 -5.52
C ASP A 78 -2.39 -7.68 -4.58
N ALA A 79 -1.17 -8.01 -5.01
CA ALA A 79 0.05 -7.65 -4.31
C ALA A 79 0.65 -6.38 -4.89
N ALA A 80 1.34 -5.62 -4.06
CA ALA A 80 2.06 -4.41 -4.47
C ALA A 80 3.39 -4.26 -3.73
N ASP A 81 4.32 -3.59 -4.39
CA ASP A 81 5.49 -3.00 -3.74
C ASP A 81 5.11 -1.61 -3.22
N TYR A 82 5.34 -1.37 -1.94
CA TYR A 82 4.99 -0.10 -1.31
C TYR A 82 6.21 0.80 -1.13
N TYR A 83 6.08 2.03 -1.64
CA TYR A 83 7.11 3.06 -1.58
C TYR A 83 6.66 4.23 -0.72
N LEU A 84 7.55 4.71 0.14
CA LEU A 84 7.42 6.01 0.80
C LEU A 84 7.89 7.08 -0.18
N VAL A 85 7.08 8.11 -0.38
CA VAL A 85 7.34 9.20 -1.33
C VAL A 85 7.33 10.54 -0.61
N SER A 86 8.39 11.32 -0.78
CA SER A 86 8.45 12.71 -0.33
C SER A 86 7.68 13.61 -1.29
N LEU A 87 6.73 14.38 -0.79
CA LEU A 87 5.98 15.35 -1.59
C LEU A 87 6.82 16.57 -1.98
N GLU A 88 7.89 16.86 -1.24
CA GLU A 88 8.78 17.98 -1.51
C GLU A 88 9.75 17.68 -2.66
N THR A 89 10.31 16.46 -2.69
CA THR A 89 11.38 16.10 -3.64
C THR A 89 10.93 15.14 -4.73
N GLY A 90 9.92 14.31 -4.47
CA GLY A 90 9.48 13.20 -5.32
C GLY A 90 10.33 11.94 -5.14
N ASP A 91 11.27 11.95 -4.19
CA ASP A 91 12.10 10.78 -3.91
C ASP A 91 11.24 9.63 -3.40
N ARG A 92 11.54 8.42 -3.90
CA ARG A 92 10.82 7.18 -3.58
C ARG A 92 11.76 6.20 -2.90
N LYS A 93 11.35 5.69 -1.75
CA LYS A 93 12.07 4.64 -1.01
C LYS A 93 11.18 3.42 -0.89
N LEU A 94 11.62 2.28 -1.40
CA LEU A 94 10.92 1.01 -1.19
C LEU A 94 10.88 0.69 0.31
N VAL A 95 9.68 0.44 0.83
CA VAL A 95 9.44 0.07 2.23
C VAL A 95 9.20 -1.42 2.35
N PHE A 96 8.21 -1.93 1.61
CA PHE A 96 7.87 -3.33 1.57
C PHE A 96 7.59 -3.80 0.14
N PRO A 97 8.26 -4.86 -0.30
CA PRO A 97 7.88 -5.60 -1.50
C PRO A 97 6.79 -6.63 -1.18
N ASP A 98 5.99 -6.99 -2.16
CA ASP A 98 5.10 -8.15 -2.17
C ASP A 98 4.11 -8.20 -0.99
N LEU A 99 3.41 -7.10 -0.70
CA LEU A 99 2.34 -7.08 0.29
C LEU A 99 0.96 -7.07 -0.37
N CYS A 100 0.03 -7.89 0.16
CA CYS A 100 -1.35 -7.96 -0.29
C CYS A 100 -2.27 -7.00 0.49
N GLU A 101 -1.95 -6.70 1.75
CA GLU A 101 -2.75 -5.78 2.55
C GLU A 101 -2.31 -4.32 2.35
N ARG A 102 -3.28 -3.43 2.38
CA ARG A 102 -3.07 -2.00 2.18
C ARG A 102 -2.46 -1.36 3.41
N PRO A 103 -1.56 -0.36 3.22
CA PRO A 103 -1.04 0.42 4.33
C PRO A 103 -2.14 1.26 4.99
N VAL A 104 -2.02 1.45 6.30
CA VAL A 104 -2.97 2.24 7.10
C VAL A 104 -2.22 3.36 7.80
N TRP A 105 -2.58 4.60 7.49
CA TRP A 105 -2.03 5.77 8.16
C TRP A 105 -2.65 6.00 9.53
N SER A 106 -1.83 6.46 10.47
CA SER A 106 -2.35 7.06 11.69
C SER A 106 -3.09 8.37 11.39
N PRO A 107 -4.16 8.71 12.13
CA PRO A 107 -4.92 9.94 11.90
C PRO A 107 -4.09 11.23 11.94
N ASN A 108 -3.00 11.22 12.72
CA ASN A 108 -2.08 12.36 12.85
C ASN A 108 -0.95 12.38 11.80
N GLY A 109 -0.92 11.41 10.87
CA GLY A 109 0.07 11.32 9.80
C GLY A 109 1.50 10.98 10.23
N LYS A 110 1.73 10.64 11.52
CA LYS A 110 3.06 10.35 12.04
C LYS A 110 3.56 8.95 11.74
N TYR A 111 2.62 8.00 11.57
CA TYR A 111 2.94 6.58 11.40
C TYR A 111 2.16 5.97 10.24
N VAL A 112 2.75 4.93 9.64
CA VAL A 112 2.08 4.04 8.69
C VAL A 112 2.21 2.62 9.19
N LEU A 113 1.11 1.90 9.22
CA LEU A 113 1.10 0.49 9.56
C LEU A 113 1.02 -0.36 8.31
N PHE A 114 1.79 -1.45 8.31
CA PHE A 114 1.81 -2.48 7.29
C PHE A 114 1.66 -3.83 7.93
N TYR A 115 0.77 -4.65 7.40
CA TYR A 115 0.70 -6.05 7.78
C TYR A 115 1.46 -6.91 6.77
N HIS A 116 2.35 -7.76 7.26
CA HIS A 116 3.12 -8.67 6.42
C HIS A 116 2.64 -10.11 6.61
N GLY A 117 1.77 -10.58 5.71
CA GLY A 117 1.11 -11.87 5.84
C GLY A 117 2.06 -13.08 5.96
N LYS A 118 3.17 -13.13 5.21
CA LYS A 118 4.16 -14.22 5.31
C LYS A 118 4.89 -14.26 6.67
N LYS A 119 5.06 -13.11 7.31
CA LYS A 119 5.68 -12.99 8.65
C LYS A 119 4.66 -12.97 9.76
N LYS A 120 3.37 -12.86 9.41
CA LYS A 120 2.24 -12.77 10.36
C LYS A 120 2.43 -11.65 11.39
N ALA A 121 2.89 -10.50 10.95
CA ALA A 121 3.34 -9.41 11.81
C ALA A 121 2.94 -8.03 11.27
N TRP A 122 2.63 -7.12 12.20
CA TRP A 122 2.42 -5.71 11.92
C TRP A 122 3.71 -4.92 12.08
N TYR A 123 3.97 -4.03 11.13
CA TYR A 123 5.10 -3.12 11.11
C TYR A 123 4.63 -1.69 11.15
N LYS A 124 5.30 -0.88 11.96
CA LYS A 124 5.16 0.58 12.03
C LYS A 124 6.30 1.23 11.27
N LEU A 125 6.00 2.11 10.32
CA LEU A 125 6.95 3.00 9.66
C LEU A 125 6.79 4.42 10.20
N GLU A 126 7.88 5.06 10.55
CA GLU A 126 7.96 6.51 10.75
C GLU A 126 8.43 7.19 9.46
N PRO A 127 7.59 7.96 8.76
CA PRO A 127 7.94 8.52 7.46
C PRO A 127 9.16 9.48 7.49
N VAL A 128 9.30 10.23 8.57
CA VAL A 128 10.38 11.24 8.70
C VAL A 128 11.75 10.60 8.89
N SER A 129 11.85 9.63 9.78
CA SER A 129 13.11 8.89 10.05
C SER A 129 13.36 7.76 9.07
N GLY A 130 12.29 7.24 8.47
CA GLY A 130 12.31 6.03 7.66
C GLY A 130 12.54 4.77 8.49
N GLU A 131 12.34 4.83 9.82
CA GLU A 131 12.47 3.71 10.73
C GLU A 131 11.27 2.77 10.63
N LEU A 132 11.58 1.48 10.51
CA LEU A 132 10.61 0.40 10.41
C LEU A 132 10.73 -0.51 11.63
N THR A 133 9.66 -0.62 12.42
CA THR A 133 9.65 -1.39 13.67
C THR A 133 8.57 -2.47 13.60
N ASP A 134 8.90 -3.70 14.00
CA ASP A 134 7.91 -4.77 14.23
C ASP A 134 7.19 -4.49 15.56
N ILE A 135 5.91 -4.16 15.49
CA ILE A 135 5.09 -3.88 16.68
C ILE A 135 4.40 -5.13 17.21
N SER A 136 4.35 -6.21 16.44
CA SER A 136 3.77 -7.48 16.86
C SER A 136 4.70 -8.29 17.77
N ALA A 137 6.00 -8.05 17.69
CA ALA A 137 7.01 -8.82 18.43
C ALA A 137 6.81 -8.78 19.97
N ALA A 138 6.20 -7.70 20.47
CA ALA A 138 5.90 -7.54 21.91
C ALA A 138 4.51 -8.06 22.30
N ILE A 139 3.69 -8.51 21.34
CA ILE A 139 2.32 -8.97 21.56
C ILE A 139 2.37 -10.48 21.83
N GLY A 140 1.81 -10.92 22.95
CA GLY A 140 1.84 -12.31 23.39
C GLY A 140 0.78 -13.23 22.77
N PHE A 141 0.04 -12.78 21.78
CA PHE A 141 -1.03 -13.50 21.09
C PHE A 141 -0.98 -13.25 19.56
N PRO A 142 -1.61 -14.14 18.75
CA PRO A 142 -1.65 -13.98 17.31
C PRO A 142 -2.40 -12.71 16.87
N VAL A 143 -1.85 -11.97 15.92
CA VAL A 143 -2.48 -10.78 15.31
C VAL A 143 -2.91 -11.07 13.87
N TYR A 144 -3.07 -12.34 13.54
CA TYR A 144 -3.44 -12.84 12.22
C TYR A 144 -4.58 -13.85 12.33
N ASN A 145 -5.33 -14.01 11.26
CA ASN A 145 -6.44 -14.96 11.21
C ASN A 145 -5.91 -16.41 11.33
N GLU A 146 -6.07 -17.02 12.49
CA GLU A 146 -5.64 -18.39 12.80
C GLU A 146 -6.51 -19.46 12.12
N GLU A 147 -7.77 -19.12 11.80
CA GLU A 147 -8.69 -20.01 11.09
C GLU A 147 -8.50 -19.98 9.56
N HIS A 148 -7.42 -19.32 9.09
CA HIS A 148 -7.12 -19.18 7.68
C HIS A 148 -6.67 -20.53 7.09
N ASP A 149 -7.46 -21.08 6.18
CA ASP A 149 -7.24 -22.40 5.55
C ASP A 149 -6.95 -22.33 4.04
N LEU A 150 -6.78 -21.14 3.49
CA LEU A 150 -6.48 -20.94 2.07
C LEU A 150 -4.97 -21.07 1.79
N PRO A 151 -4.56 -21.46 0.56
CA PRO A 151 -3.15 -21.62 0.18
C PRO A 151 -2.44 -20.26 -0.07
N LYS A 152 -2.70 -19.28 0.78
CA LYS A 152 -2.08 -17.95 0.77
C LYS A 152 -1.66 -17.54 2.19
N PRO A 153 -0.81 -16.52 2.37
CA PRO A 153 -0.50 -15.99 3.69
C PRO A 153 -1.77 -15.56 4.43
N ALA A 154 -1.85 -15.87 5.72
CA ALA A 154 -2.98 -15.47 6.55
C ALA A 154 -3.12 -13.94 6.57
N ASN A 155 -4.35 -13.46 6.43
CA ASN A 155 -4.67 -12.05 6.58
C ASN A 155 -4.59 -11.65 8.06
N SER A 156 -4.45 -10.35 8.34
CA SER A 156 -4.63 -9.84 9.69
C SER A 156 -6.10 -9.90 10.11
N TYR A 157 -6.36 -9.86 11.41
CA TYR A 157 -7.70 -9.56 11.92
C TYR A 157 -8.04 -8.07 11.73
N GLY A 158 -7.03 -7.23 11.46
CA GLY A 158 -7.18 -5.82 11.18
C GLY A 158 -6.93 -4.90 12.38
N ILE A 159 -7.30 -3.64 12.19
CA ILE A 159 -7.17 -2.56 13.17
C ILE A 159 -8.55 -2.20 13.67
N ALA A 160 -8.77 -2.26 14.98
CA ALA A 160 -10.02 -1.85 15.62
C ALA A 160 -10.16 -0.33 15.65
N GLY A 161 -9.06 0.39 15.78
CA GLY A 161 -9.06 1.85 15.79
C GLY A 161 -7.76 2.47 16.28
N TRP A 162 -7.76 3.78 16.32
CA TRP A 162 -6.66 4.59 16.83
C TRP A 162 -7.12 5.33 18.08
N MET A 163 -6.21 5.47 19.05
CA MET A 163 -6.39 6.21 20.29
C MET A 163 -5.26 7.22 20.49
N ALA A 164 -5.35 8.02 21.57
CA ALA A 164 -4.33 9.00 21.93
C ALA A 164 -3.90 9.88 20.73
N GLU A 165 -4.91 10.42 20.01
CA GLU A 165 -4.68 11.29 18.83
C GLU A 165 -3.82 10.62 17.75
N GLY A 166 -3.91 9.30 17.59
CA GLY A 166 -3.18 8.53 16.58
C GLY A 166 -1.79 8.06 17.02
N ASN A 167 -1.47 8.11 18.32
CA ASN A 167 -0.22 7.58 18.86
C ASN A 167 -0.35 6.14 19.38
N GLU A 168 -1.57 5.63 19.52
CA GLU A 168 -1.85 4.26 19.95
C GLU A 168 -2.78 3.59 18.94
N VAL A 169 -2.54 2.31 18.67
CA VAL A 169 -3.36 1.49 17.80
C VAL A 169 -3.94 0.31 18.55
N VAL A 170 -5.22 0.02 18.30
CA VAL A 170 -5.90 -1.17 18.81
C VAL A 170 -6.00 -2.17 17.68
N LEU A 171 -5.35 -3.31 17.84
CA LEU A 171 -5.39 -4.43 16.90
C LEU A 171 -6.43 -5.44 17.36
N TYR A 172 -7.06 -6.14 16.42
CA TYR A 172 -7.86 -7.30 16.72
C TYR A 172 -6.98 -8.54 16.94
N ASP A 173 -7.47 -9.40 17.79
CA ASP A 173 -6.94 -10.72 18.14
C ASP A 173 -7.96 -11.77 17.71
#